data_b2dc5c1e7135652f4225f589853c27c2
#
_entry.id   b2dc5c1e7135652f4225f589853c27c2
#
_cell.length_a   1.000
_cell.length_b   1.000
_cell.length_c   1.000
_cell.angle_alpha   90.00
_cell.angle_beta   90.00
_cell.angle_gamma   90.00
#
_symmetry.space_group_name_H-M   'P 1'
#
loop_
_entity.id
_entity.type
_entity.pdbx_description
1 polymer ?
#
loop_
_entity_poly.entity_id
_entity_poly.type
_entity_poly.pdbx_seq_one_letter_code
_entity_poly.pdbx_strand_id
1 'polypeptide(L)'
;MKRMFINLLVYLLISSYQLKSQTLYSVDKWMEYIEEMASETEDEERIEALYTDLSYLVEHPFELNTVTEGELKRLPFLSDLQIRELLEYRSRYGNMLTLYELKNVEAFDLETISLLLPFVHIG
;
A
#
# COMPACT_ATOMS: atom_id res chain seq x y z
N MET A 1 -40.54 -4.79 -22.60
CA MET A 1 -40.38 -3.88 -21.46
C MET A 1 -39.71 -4.53 -20.24
N LYS A 2 -40.06 -5.76 -19.89
CA LYS A 2 -39.42 -6.44 -18.74
C LYS A 2 -37.90 -6.71 -18.89
N ARG A 3 -37.44 -6.95 -20.14
CA ARG A 3 -36.00 -7.21 -20.41
C ARG A 3 -35.10 -5.97 -20.24
N MET A 4 -35.60 -4.77 -20.53
CA MET A 4 -34.86 -3.53 -20.39
C MET A 4 -34.68 -3.15 -18.89
N PHE A 5 -35.69 -3.43 -18.07
CA PHE A 5 -35.62 -3.18 -16.62
C PHE A 5 -34.62 -4.08 -15.90
N ILE A 6 -34.58 -5.34 -16.27
CA ILE A 6 -33.65 -6.32 -15.68
C ILE A 6 -32.21 -5.99 -16.06
N ASN A 7 -31.95 -5.59 -17.31
CA ASN A 7 -30.62 -5.20 -17.76
C ASN A 7 -30.11 -3.95 -17.06
N LEU A 8 -30.98 -2.96 -16.84
CA LEU A 8 -30.63 -1.75 -16.13
C LEU A 8 -30.30 -2.01 -14.66
N LEU A 9 -31.09 -2.89 -14.00
CA LEU A 9 -30.87 -3.28 -12.62
C LEU A 9 -29.57 -4.03 -12.44
N VAL A 10 -29.26 -4.95 -13.33
CA VAL A 10 -28.01 -5.72 -13.35
C VAL A 10 -26.82 -4.77 -13.58
N TYR A 11 -26.95 -3.83 -14.49
CA TYR A 11 -25.91 -2.84 -14.76
C TYR A 11 -25.62 -1.98 -13.53
N LEU A 12 -26.65 -1.52 -12.82
CA LEU A 12 -26.49 -0.75 -11.59
C LEU A 12 -25.83 -1.56 -10.46
N LEU A 13 -26.17 -2.83 -10.34
CA LEU A 13 -25.56 -3.74 -9.36
C LEU A 13 -24.08 -4.00 -9.66
N ILE A 14 -23.74 -4.22 -10.93
CA ILE A 14 -22.35 -4.42 -11.37
C ILE A 14 -21.53 -3.15 -11.14
N SER A 15 -22.09 -1.98 -11.44
CA SER A 15 -21.44 -0.70 -11.22
C SER A 15 -21.14 -0.45 -9.74
N SER A 16 -22.08 -0.76 -8.84
CA SER A 16 -21.87 -0.66 -7.40
C SER A 16 -20.81 -1.64 -6.90
N TYR A 17 -20.79 -2.84 -7.46
CA TYR A 17 -19.81 -3.87 -7.09
C TYR A 17 -18.39 -3.47 -7.53
N GLN A 18 -18.23 -2.88 -8.70
CA GLN A 18 -16.93 -2.40 -9.17
C GLN A 18 -16.38 -1.27 -8.32
N LEU A 19 -17.23 -0.37 -7.81
CA LEU A 19 -16.82 0.70 -6.92
C LEU A 19 -16.24 0.16 -5.60
N LYS A 20 -16.89 -0.82 -5.00
CA LYS A 20 -16.40 -1.51 -3.78
C LYS A 20 -15.11 -2.27 -4.06
N SER A 21 -15.01 -2.93 -5.21
CA SER A 21 -13.83 -3.68 -5.62
C SER A 21 -12.61 -2.77 -5.78
N GLN A 22 -12.77 -1.56 -6.34
CA GLN A 22 -11.68 -0.60 -6.48
C GLN A 22 -11.18 -0.09 -5.14
N THR A 23 -12.07 0.17 -4.19
CA THR A 23 -11.70 0.61 -2.85
C THR A 23 -10.96 -0.50 -2.09
N LEU A 24 -11.45 -1.74 -2.15
CA LEU A 24 -10.80 -2.90 -1.56
C LEU A 24 -9.45 -3.19 -2.22
N TYR A 25 -9.36 -3.03 -3.53
CA TYR A 25 -8.12 -3.24 -4.27
C TYR A 25 -7.01 -2.31 -3.79
N SER A 26 -7.29 -1.03 -3.56
CA SER A 26 -6.28 -0.10 -3.09
C SER A 26 -5.84 -0.36 -1.64
N VAL A 27 -6.72 -0.90 -0.79
CA VAL A 27 -6.41 -1.27 0.60
C VAL A 27 -5.60 -2.57 0.66
N ASP A 28 -5.88 -3.52 -0.23
CA ASP A 28 -5.32 -4.87 -0.19
C ASP A 28 -4.14 -5.08 -1.15
N LYS A 29 -3.56 -4.01 -1.69
CA LYS A 29 -2.44 -4.13 -2.63
C LYS A 29 -1.22 -4.83 -2.03
N TRP A 30 -0.97 -4.63 -0.75
CA TRP A 30 0.10 -5.33 -0.05
C TRP A 30 -0.17 -6.82 0.11
N MET A 31 -1.44 -7.24 0.15
CA MET A 31 -1.79 -8.67 0.14
C MET A 31 -1.48 -9.31 -1.21
N GLU A 32 -1.73 -8.60 -2.32
CA GLU A 32 -1.34 -9.07 -3.65
C GLU A 32 0.18 -9.24 -3.76
N TYR A 33 0.93 -8.32 -3.17
CA TYR A 33 2.38 -8.41 -3.11
C TYR A 33 2.82 -9.70 -2.39
N ILE A 34 2.20 -10.03 -1.26
CA ILE A 34 2.49 -11.27 -0.53
C ILE A 34 2.12 -12.50 -1.36
N GLU A 35 0.97 -12.49 -2.02
CA GLU A 35 0.53 -13.58 -2.88
C GLU A 35 1.52 -13.82 -4.03
N GLU A 36 2.02 -12.77 -4.63
CA GLU A 36 3.03 -12.84 -5.68
C GLU A 36 4.32 -13.45 -5.16
N MET A 37 4.80 -13.02 -4.00
CA MET A 37 5.96 -13.61 -3.35
C MET A 37 5.74 -15.09 -3.01
N ALA A 38 4.55 -15.44 -2.53
CA ALA A 38 4.21 -16.81 -2.19
C ALA A 38 4.24 -17.74 -3.42
N SER A 39 3.90 -17.22 -4.60
CA SER A 39 3.97 -18.00 -5.85
C SER A 39 5.40 -18.27 -6.30
N GLU A 40 6.37 -17.50 -5.84
CA GLU A 40 7.78 -17.60 -6.23
C GLU A 40 8.64 -18.40 -5.24
N THR A 41 8.13 -18.74 -4.07
CA THR A 41 8.88 -19.43 -3.04
C THR A 41 8.10 -20.62 -2.47
N GLU A 42 8.83 -21.64 -1.99
CA GLU A 42 8.27 -22.79 -1.27
C GLU A 42 8.36 -22.60 0.25
N ASP A 43 8.93 -21.50 0.72
CA ASP A 43 9.09 -21.22 2.15
C ASP A 43 7.81 -20.62 2.73
N GLU A 44 6.88 -21.51 3.10
CA GLU A 44 5.59 -21.12 3.68
C GLU A 44 5.73 -20.40 5.01
N GLU A 45 6.70 -20.77 5.84
CA GLU A 45 6.92 -20.13 7.15
C GLU A 45 7.31 -18.67 6.99
N ARG A 46 8.15 -18.38 6.01
CA ARG A 46 8.58 -17.01 5.70
C ARG A 46 7.40 -16.16 5.23
N ILE A 47 6.56 -16.71 4.37
CA ILE A 47 5.39 -16.00 3.85
C ILE A 47 4.38 -15.74 4.98
N GLU A 48 4.13 -16.71 5.84
CA GLU A 48 3.24 -16.56 6.99
C GLU A 48 3.75 -15.50 7.97
N ALA A 49 5.05 -15.53 8.26
CA ALA A 49 5.68 -14.52 9.12
C ALA A 49 5.57 -13.12 8.52
N LEU A 50 5.78 -12.98 7.22
CA LEU A 50 5.64 -11.72 6.51
C LEU A 50 4.20 -11.20 6.57
N TYR A 51 3.22 -12.06 6.30
CA TYR A 51 1.81 -11.70 6.39
C TYR A 51 1.45 -11.21 7.80
N THR A 52 1.90 -11.91 8.83
CA THR A 52 1.65 -11.55 10.23
C THR A 52 2.26 -10.18 10.56
N ASP A 53 3.50 -9.95 10.16
CA ASP A 53 4.21 -8.69 10.44
C ASP A 53 3.55 -7.51 9.72
N LEU A 54 3.24 -7.66 8.44
CA LEU A 54 2.59 -6.59 7.67
C LEU A 54 1.16 -6.33 8.15
N SER A 55 0.41 -7.36 8.54
CA SER A 55 -0.93 -7.20 9.14
C SER A 55 -0.87 -6.36 10.43
N TYR A 56 0.13 -6.60 11.26
CA TYR A 56 0.36 -5.80 12.46
C TYR A 56 0.64 -4.34 12.11
N LEU A 57 1.51 -4.10 11.13
CA LEU A 57 1.90 -2.75 10.74
C LEU A 57 0.77 -1.95 10.09
N VAL A 58 -0.17 -2.60 9.41
CA VAL A 58 -1.37 -1.92 8.89
C VAL A 58 -2.22 -1.38 10.03
N GLU A 59 -2.32 -2.14 11.13
CA GLU A 59 -3.06 -1.72 12.32
C GLU A 59 -2.29 -0.71 13.17
N HIS A 60 -0.96 -0.67 13.03
CA HIS A 60 -0.06 0.22 13.78
C HIS A 60 0.88 0.94 12.81
N PRO A 61 0.34 1.82 11.93
CA PRO A 61 1.15 2.46 10.91
C PRO A 61 2.20 3.39 11.51
N PHE A 62 3.32 3.50 10.81
CA PHE A 62 4.41 4.40 11.19
C PHE A 62 4.02 5.87 10.99
N GLU A 63 4.45 6.74 11.90
CA GLU A 63 4.40 8.19 11.66
C GLU A 63 5.48 8.57 10.65
N LEU A 64 5.07 9.09 9.49
CA LEU A 64 5.97 9.34 8.37
C LEU A 64 7.12 10.31 8.72
N ASN A 65 6.84 11.28 9.58
CA ASN A 65 7.81 12.31 9.95
C ASN A 65 8.82 11.87 11.01
N THR A 66 8.59 10.74 11.66
CA THR A 66 9.50 10.21 12.69
C THR A 66 10.02 8.80 12.40
N VAL A 67 9.47 8.14 11.39
CA VAL A 67 9.87 6.78 11.05
C VAL A 67 11.37 6.68 10.79
N THR A 68 11.99 5.62 11.31
CA THR A 68 13.43 5.37 11.18
C THR A 68 13.74 4.49 9.99
N GLU A 69 15.01 4.49 9.59
CA GLU A 69 15.52 3.58 8.56
C GLU A 69 15.23 2.10 8.91
N GLY A 70 15.51 1.72 10.17
CA GLY A 70 15.27 0.35 10.63
C GLY A 70 13.82 -0.06 10.57
N GLU A 71 12.91 0.86 10.90
CA GLU A 71 11.47 0.62 10.79
C GLU A 71 11.04 0.47 9.33
N LEU A 72 11.52 1.34 8.43
CA LEU A 72 11.20 1.26 7.01
C LEU A 72 11.70 -0.04 6.37
N LYS A 73 12.82 -0.58 6.86
CA LYS A 73 13.36 -1.88 6.40
C LYS A 73 12.44 -3.06 6.70
N ARG A 74 11.49 -2.91 7.58
CA ARG A 74 10.47 -3.93 7.84
C ARG A 74 9.46 -4.04 6.68
N LEU A 75 9.45 -3.08 5.78
CA LEU A 75 8.58 -3.05 4.60
C LEU A 75 9.37 -3.61 3.41
N PRO A 76 9.15 -4.88 3.01
CA PRO A 76 10.01 -5.56 2.04
C PRO A 76 9.89 -5.03 0.62
N PHE A 77 8.85 -4.26 0.31
CA PHE A 77 8.65 -3.66 -1.00
C PHE A 77 9.44 -2.36 -1.19
N LEU A 78 10.07 -1.82 -0.14
CA LEU A 78 10.93 -0.64 -0.24
C LEU A 78 12.38 -1.06 -0.47
N SER A 79 13.01 -0.49 -1.49
CA SER A 79 14.44 -0.67 -1.72
C SER A 79 15.27 0.23 -0.78
N ASP A 80 16.54 -0.11 -0.61
CA ASP A 80 17.47 0.72 0.18
C ASP A 80 17.57 2.14 -0.39
N LEU A 81 17.55 2.29 -1.71
CA LEU A 81 17.55 3.59 -2.36
C LEU A 81 16.30 4.39 -2.03
N GLN A 82 15.12 3.76 -2.07
CA GLN A 82 13.86 4.42 -1.76
C GLN A 82 13.82 4.89 -0.30
N ILE A 83 14.28 4.07 0.62
CA ILE A 83 14.37 4.41 2.05
C ILE A 83 15.30 5.60 2.24
N ARG A 84 16.49 5.55 1.64
CA ARG A 84 17.47 6.63 1.75
C ARG A 84 16.93 7.93 1.19
N GLU A 85 16.32 7.92 0.03
CA GLU A 85 15.78 9.13 -0.59
C GLU A 85 14.60 9.71 0.18
N LEU A 86 13.76 8.88 0.77
CA LEU A 86 12.68 9.34 1.64
C LEU A 86 13.23 10.09 2.85
N LEU A 87 14.22 9.52 3.52
CA LEU A 87 14.83 10.11 4.70
C LEU A 87 15.62 11.39 4.34
N GLU A 88 16.29 11.43 3.19
CA GLU A 88 16.95 12.63 2.68
C GLU A 88 15.95 13.74 2.36
N TYR A 89 14.83 13.39 1.74
CA TYR A 89 13.76 14.35 1.45
C TYR A 89 13.26 14.99 2.74
N ARG A 90 12.96 14.17 3.75
CA ARG A 90 12.52 14.66 5.06
C ARG A 90 13.57 15.56 5.73
N SER A 91 14.83 15.18 5.66
CA SER A 91 15.94 15.96 6.22
C SER A 91 16.11 17.30 5.52
N ARG A 92 15.92 17.34 4.21
CA ARG A 92 16.12 18.54 3.39
C ARG A 92 14.95 19.52 3.47
N TYR A 93 13.73 19.02 3.44
CA TYR A 93 12.53 19.86 3.34
C TYR A 93 11.73 19.93 4.64
N GLY A 94 12.14 19.20 5.67
CA GLY A 94 11.44 19.15 6.95
C GLY A 94 10.24 18.22 6.95
N ASN A 95 9.38 18.38 7.93
CA ASN A 95 8.22 17.52 8.08
C ASN A 95 7.29 17.61 6.86
N MET A 96 6.84 16.46 6.43
CA MET A 96 5.81 16.37 5.39
C MET A 96 4.46 16.79 5.98
N LEU A 97 3.73 17.60 5.24
CA LEU A 97 2.41 18.08 5.64
C LEU A 97 1.30 17.16 5.16
N THR A 98 1.52 16.50 4.03
CA THR A 98 0.55 15.56 3.44
C THR A 98 1.27 14.36 2.84
N LEU A 99 0.55 13.25 2.70
CA LEU A 99 1.06 12.05 2.03
C LEU A 99 1.31 12.27 0.52
N TYR A 100 0.73 13.31 -0.06
CA TYR A 100 0.98 13.68 -1.46
C TYR A 100 2.45 14.05 -1.72
N GLU A 101 3.17 14.49 -0.71
CA GLU A 101 4.59 14.83 -0.85
C GLU A 101 5.47 13.62 -1.18
N LEU A 102 4.99 12.40 -0.95
CA LEU A 102 5.69 11.20 -1.38
C LEU A 102 5.96 11.16 -2.89
N LYS A 103 5.14 11.83 -3.69
CA LYS A 103 5.35 11.97 -5.13
C LYS A 103 6.59 12.78 -5.49
N ASN A 104 7.09 13.59 -4.56
CA ASN A 104 8.28 14.41 -4.76
C ASN A 104 9.58 13.64 -4.48
N VAL A 105 9.48 12.44 -3.89
CA VAL A 105 10.64 11.56 -3.68
C VAL A 105 10.92 10.84 -5.00
N GLU A 106 12.04 11.13 -5.63
CA GLU A 106 12.35 10.71 -7.00
C GLU A 106 12.32 9.19 -7.18
N ALA A 107 12.83 8.45 -6.19
CA ALA A 107 12.87 6.99 -6.27
C ALA A 107 11.50 6.31 -6.12
N PHE A 108 10.45 7.07 -5.79
CA PHE A 108 9.12 6.50 -5.58
C PHE A 108 8.29 6.59 -6.84
N ASP A 109 7.78 5.43 -7.29
CA ASP A 109 6.75 5.36 -8.31
C ASP A 109 5.36 5.23 -7.67
N LEU A 110 4.32 5.28 -8.48
CA LEU A 110 2.93 5.20 -7.98
C LEU A 110 2.63 3.86 -7.33
N GLU A 111 3.22 2.79 -7.81
CA GLU A 111 3.05 1.46 -7.23
C GLU A 111 3.63 1.38 -5.82
N THR A 112 4.86 1.85 -5.66
CA THR A 112 5.52 1.89 -4.34
C THR A 112 4.74 2.75 -3.36
N ILE A 113 4.27 3.93 -3.80
CA ILE A 113 3.45 4.81 -2.96
C ILE A 113 2.17 4.09 -2.53
N SER A 114 1.48 3.42 -3.46
CA SER A 114 0.25 2.68 -3.17
C SER A 114 0.47 1.56 -2.16
N LEU A 115 1.62 0.88 -2.24
CA LEU A 115 2.01 -0.15 -1.26
C LEU A 115 2.31 0.46 0.10
N LEU A 116 2.93 1.63 0.13
CA LEU A 116 3.37 2.28 1.38
C LEU A 116 2.20 2.90 2.17
N LEU A 117 1.21 3.46 1.49
CA LEU A 117 0.14 4.25 2.14
C LEU A 117 -0.55 3.56 3.33
N PRO A 118 -0.87 2.25 3.31
CA PRO A 118 -1.48 1.60 4.47
C PRO A 118 -0.59 1.55 5.71
N PHE A 119 0.72 1.71 5.55
CA PHE A 119 1.70 1.53 6.62
C PHE A 119 2.20 2.83 7.23
N VAL A 120 1.72 3.97 6.75
CA VAL A 120 2.16 5.28 7.23
C VAL A 120 1.00 6.23 7.46
N HIS A 121 1.21 7.19 8.35
CA HIS A 121 0.28 8.28 8.59
C HIS A 121 1.05 9.56 8.94
N ILE A 122 0.36 10.69 8.93
CA ILE A 122 0.89 11.99 9.38
C ILE A 122 -0.02 12.52 10.50
N GLY A 123 0.59 12.80 11.63
CA GLY A 123 -0.10 13.40 12.78
C GLY A 123 -0.53 12.48 13.87
#